data_91f4acb6c5e6f24cf4c6b31426a3cd6d
#
_entry.id   91f4acb6c5e6f24cf4c6b31426a3cd6d
#
_cell.length_a   1.000
_cell.length_b   1.000
_cell.length_c   1.000
_cell.angle_alpha   90.00
_cell.angle_beta   90.00
_cell.angle_gamma   90.00
#
_symmetry.space_group_name_H-M   'P 1'
#
loop_
_entity.id
_entity.type
_entity.pdbx_description
1 polymer ?
#
loop_
_entity_poly.entity_id
_entity_poly.type
_entity_poly.pdbx_seq_one_letter_code
_entity_poly.pdbx_strand_id
1 'polypeptide(L)'
;MPFVIVVLTLNSVVSPVAAPVSVPVLVALVVCLIPTEIAALMSVTGIAGMSQLLRRGVLVTSAKSLETAGDITTVLFDKTGTVTRGNRSAIAFVTVGDVEPSELMRFAALASVEDPTPEGASIVRLAAELGVEVSVAEAEGGRAVLFSAESRISGIDLPDGTKIRKGAVSAAITWLK
;
A
#
# COMPACT_ATOMS: atom_id res chain seq x y z
N MET A 1 -10.34 21.32 -38.52
CA MET A 1 -9.96 21.88 -39.83
C MET A 1 -10.70 21.24 -41.01
N PRO A 2 -10.82 19.92 -41.25
CA PRO A 2 -11.50 19.38 -42.44
C PRO A 2 -12.99 19.79 -42.58
N PHE A 3 -13.68 19.90 -41.44
CA PHE A 3 -15.11 20.25 -41.43
C PHE A 3 -15.37 21.68 -41.93
N VAL A 4 -14.54 22.65 -41.61
CA VAL A 4 -14.64 24.04 -42.11
C VAL A 4 -14.47 24.09 -43.61
N ILE A 5 -13.53 23.33 -44.16
CA ILE A 5 -13.30 23.23 -45.61
C ILE A 5 -14.51 22.63 -46.32
N VAL A 6 -15.11 21.56 -45.73
CA VAL A 6 -16.32 20.92 -46.29
C VAL A 6 -17.50 21.93 -46.30
N VAL A 7 -17.74 22.66 -45.23
CA VAL A 7 -18.82 23.66 -45.14
C VAL A 7 -18.62 24.79 -46.16
N LEU A 8 -17.37 25.29 -46.29
CA LEU A 8 -17.06 26.34 -47.27
C LEU A 8 -17.21 25.86 -48.72
N THR A 9 -16.78 24.62 -49.02
CA THR A 9 -16.94 24.05 -50.37
C THR A 9 -18.40 23.76 -50.68
N LEU A 10 -19.18 23.21 -49.71
CA LEU A 10 -20.62 23.00 -49.89
C LEU A 10 -21.35 24.35 -50.17
N ASN A 11 -21.00 25.40 -49.40
CA ASN A 11 -21.58 26.73 -49.66
C ASN A 11 -21.27 27.27 -51.07
N SER A 12 -20.05 27.04 -51.58
CA SER A 12 -19.67 27.46 -52.91
C SER A 12 -20.40 26.68 -54.03
N VAL A 13 -20.76 25.43 -53.77
CA VAL A 13 -21.52 24.56 -54.74
C VAL A 13 -23.02 24.88 -54.72
N VAL A 14 -23.57 25.17 -53.52
CA VAL A 14 -25.01 25.42 -53.34
C VAL A 14 -25.37 26.89 -53.71
N SER A 15 -24.46 27.79 -53.58
CA SER A 15 -24.63 29.24 -53.80
C SER A 15 -25.15 29.63 -55.23
N PRO A 16 -24.91 28.88 -56.33
CA PRO A 16 -25.53 29.17 -57.61
C PRO A 16 -27.04 28.95 -57.66
N VAL A 17 -27.58 28.14 -56.75
CA VAL A 17 -28.99 27.74 -56.69
C VAL A 17 -29.78 28.51 -55.60
N ALA A 18 -29.11 28.99 -54.56
CA ALA A 18 -29.70 29.71 -53.42
C ALA A 18 -28.90 30.99 -53.13
N ALA A 19 -29.52 31.91 -52.38
CA ALA A 19 -28.81 33.11 -51.90
C ALA A 19 -27.57 32.73 -51.10
N PRO A 20 -26.38 33.33 -51.34
CA PRO A 20 -25.17 32.94 -50.66
C PRO A 20 -25.28 33.24 -49.18
N VAL A 21 -24.97 32.20 -48.37
CA VAL A 21 -24.93 32.38 -46.89
C VAL A 21 -23.74 33.22 -46.53
N SER A 22 -23.96 34.26 -45.73
CA SER A 22 -22.88 35.17 -45.32
C SER A 22 -21.84 34.44 -44.46
N VAL A 23 -20.56 34.80 -44.58
CA VAL A 23 -19.45 34.23 -43.83
C VAL A 23 -19.67 34.25 -42.33
N PRO A 24 -20.21 35.32 -41.70
CA PRO A 24 -20.53 35.33 -40.25
C PRO A 24 -21.53 34.21 -39.86
N VAL A 25 -22.52 33.96 -40.65
CA VAL A 25 -23.50 32.90 -40.38
C VAL A 25 -22.86 31.50 -40.47
N LEU A 26 -21.97 31.27 -41.43
CA LEU A 26 -21.21 30.02 -41.51
C LEU A 26 -20.27 29.82 -40.30
N VAL A 27 -19.60 30.87 -39.88
CA VAL A 27 -18.75 30.83 -38.67
C VAL A 27 -19.58 30.55 -37.42
N ALA A 28 -20.73 31.20 -37.28
CA ALA A 28 -21.65 30.93 -36.15
C ALA A 28 -22.15 29.51 -36.16
N LEU A 29 -22.49 28.96 -37.32
CA LEU A 29 -22.92 27.57 -37.48
C LEU A 29 -21.82 26.58 -37.05
N VAL A 30 -20.56 26.83 -37.49
CA VAL A 30 -19.43 25.98 -37.13
C VAL A 30 -19.18 26.04 -35.62
N VAL A 31 -19.22 27.22 -34.98
CA VAL A 31 -19.06 27.37 -33.54
C VAL A 31 -20.17 26.67 -32.77
N CYS A 32 -21.44 26.77 -33.23
CA CYS A 32 -22.57 26.05 -32.61
C CYS A 32 -22.47 24.53 -32.76
N LEU A 33 -21.84 24.03 -33.84
CA LEU A 33 -21.67 22.60 -34.07
C LEU A 33 -20.50 21.98 -33.34
N ILE A 34 -19.58 22.79 -32.81
CA ILE A 34 -18.48 22.31 -31.97
C ILE A 34 -19.02 22.13 -30.54
N PRO A 35 -19.12 20.90 -30.01
CA PRO A 35 -19.64 20.64 -28.66
C PRO A 35 -18.59 20.97 -27.61
N THR A 36 -18.20 22.27 -27.52
CA THR A 36 -17.19 22.76 -26.55
C THR A 36 -17.61 22.48 -25.12
N GLU A 37 -18.91 22.48 -24.84
CA GLU A 37 -19.47 22.20 -23.51
C GLU A 37 -19.21 20.78 -23.08
N ILE A 38 -19.25 19.80 -23.99
CA ILE A 38 -18.99 18.38 -23.68
C ILE A 38 -17.56 18.18 -23.19
N ALA A 39 -16.58 18.81 -23.84
CA ALA A 39 -15.18 18.71 -23.43
C ALA A 39 -14.93 19.31 -22.05
N ALA A 40 -15.54 20.46 -21.75
CA ALA A 40 -15.47 21.07 -20.42
C ALA A 40 -16.17 20.21 -19.36
N LEU A 41 -17.35 19.68 -19.68
CA LEU A 41 -18.12 18.82 -18.77
C LEU A 41 -17.37 17.53 -18.41
N MET A 42 -16.73 16.88 -19.39
CA MET A 42 -15.90 15.70 -19.16
C MET A 42 -14.74 15.97 -18.19
N SER A 43 -14.08 17.13 -18.32
CA SER A 43 -13.01 17.51 -17.42
C SER A 43 -13.52 17.75 -15.98
N VAL A 44 -14.63 18.44 -15.82
CA VAL A 44 -15.22 18.75 -14.51
C VAL A 44 -15.72 17.47 -13.84
N THR A 45 -16.41 16.59 -14.56
CA THR A 45 -16.91 15.32 -14.01
C THR A 45 -15.75 14.38 -13.61
N GLY A 46 -14.66 14.37 -14.38
CA GLY A 46 -13.44 13.64 -14.04
C GLY A 46 -12.82 14.12 -12.72
N ILE A 47 -12.68 15.45 -12.54
CA ILE A 47 -12.15 16.03 -11.29
C ILE A 47 -13.06 15.75 -10.11
N ALA A 48 -14.38 15.88 -10.27
CA ALA A 48 -15.35 15.60 -9.23
C ALA A 48 -15.30 14.12 -8.82
N GLY A 49 -15.22 13.19 -9.78
CA GLY A 49 -15.09 11.76 -9.55
C GLY A 49 -13.80 11.40 -8.80
N MET A 50 -12.66 11.97 -9.21
CA MET A 50 -11.37 11.80 -8.52
C MET A 50 -11.45 12.28 -7.05
N SER A 51 -12.06 13.45 -6.81
CA SER A 51 -12.22 14.00 -5.47
C SER A 51 -13.09 13.09 -4.59
N GLN A 52 -14.16 12.52 -5.14
CA GLN A 52 -15.03 11.58 -4.42
C GLN A 52 -14.32 10.28 -4.05
N LEU A 53 -13.51 9.73 -4.96
CA LEU A 53 -12.72 8.53 -4.70
C LEU A 53 -11.62 8.77 -3.66
N LEU A 54 -10.95 9.94 -3.74
CA LEU A 54 -9.94 10.32 -2.75
C LEU A 54 -10.52 10.39 -1.34
N ARG A 55 -11.75 10.91 -1.17
CA ARG A 55 -12.45 10.91 0.12
C ARG A 55 -12.76 9.52 0.65
N ARG A 56 -12.78 8.51 -0.22
CA ARG A 56 -12.96 7.09 0.13
C ARG A 56 -11.65 6.32 0.25
N GLY A 57 -10.50 7.02 0.25
CA GLY A 57 -9.18 6.40 0.36
C GLY A 57 -8.67 5.77 -0.93
N VAL A 58 -9.31 6.05 -2.08
CA VAL A 58 -8.87 5.54 -3.39
C VAL A 58 -8.10 6.63 -4.12
N LEU A 59 -6.83 6.38 -4.41
CA LEU A 59 -5.97 7.30 -5.14
C LEU A 59 -6.04 7.00 -6.64
N VAL A 60 -6.51 7.99 -7.42
CA VAL A 60 -6.62 7.91 -8.89
C VAL A 60 -5.64 8.90 -9.50
N THR A 61 -4.83 8.45 -10.44
CA THR A 61 -3.76 9.25 -11.07
C THR A 61 -4.23 10.07 -12.25
N SER A 62 -5.36 9.73 -12.87
CA SER A 62 -5.92 10.47 -14.02
C SER A 62 -7.42 10.24 -14.17
N ALA A 63 -8.11 11.21 -14.83
CA ALA A 63 -9.53 11.05 -15.18
C ALA A 63 -9.77 9.85 -16.09
N LYS A 64 -8.82 9.54 -17.00
CA LYS A 64 -8.89 8.38 -17.87
C LYS A 64 -8.83 7.06 -17.07
N SER A 65 -8.01 6.99 -16.02
CA SER A 65 -7.96 5.82 -15.15
C SER A 65 -9.29 5.60 -14.41
N LEU A 66 -10.00 6.68 -14.09
CA LEU A 66 -11.33 6.62 -13.48
C LEU A 66 -12.36 6.01 -14.42
N GLU A 67 -12.39 6.42 -15.69
CA GLU A 67 -13.29 5.86 -16.72
C GLU A 67 -12.99 4.37 -16.92
N THR A 68 -11.71 4.01 -17.08
CA THR A 68 -11.30 2.62 -17.28
C THR A 68 -11.62 1.74 -16.07
N ALA A 69 -11.61 2.29 -14.86
CA ALA A 69 -11.94 1.56 -13.63
C ALA A 69 -13.39 1.04 -13.60
N GLY A 70 -14.31 1.66 -14.36
CA GLY A 70 -15.69 1.18 -14.49
C GLY A 70 -15.81 -0.11 -15.33
N ASP A 71 -14.85 -0.38 -16.19
CA ASP A 71 -14.91 -1.48 -17.18
C ASP A 71 -14.01 -2.67 -16.79
N ILE A 72 -13.36 -2.62 -15.62
CA ILE A 72 -12.48 -3.70 -15.19
C ILE A 72 -13.26 -4.97 -14.90
N THR A 73 -12.77 -6.09 -15.42
CA THR A 73 -13.31 -7.43 -15.21
C THR A 73 -12.47 -8.28 -14.24
N THR A 74 -11.24 -7.86 -13.99
CA THR A 74 -10.27 -8.62 -13.18
C THR A 74 -9.54 -7.67 -12.25
N VAL A 75 -9.46 -8.04 -10.97
CA VAL A 75 -8.73 -7.29 -9.93
C VAL A 75 -7.60 -8.17 -9.40
N LEU A 76 -6.40 -7.62 -9.40
CA LEU A 76 -5.23 -8.26 -8.78
C LEU A 76 -4.96 -7.61 -7.42
N PHE A 77 -4.95 -8.44 -6.38
CA PHE A 77 -4.61 -7.99 -5.04
C PHE A 77 -3.18 -8.37 -4.69
N ASP A 78 -2.42 -7.41 -4.17
CA ASP A 78 -1.17 -7.76 -3.48
C ASP A 78 -1.52 -8.47 -2.17
N LYS A 79 -0.81 -9.57 -1.89
CA LYS A 79 -1.06 -10.34 -0.68
C LYS A 79 -0.56 -9.59 0.56
N THR A 80 0.69 -9.13 0.52
CA THR A 80 1.39 -8.66 1.70
C THR A 80 1.15 -7.17 1.94
N GLY A 81 0.48 -6.84 3.05
CA GLY A 81 0.13 -5.45 3.38
C GLY A 81 -1.18 -4.96 2.77
N THR A 82 -1.81 -5.73 1.86
CA THR A 82 -3.11 -5.44 1.27
C THR A 82 -4.18 -6.42 1.76
N VAL A 83 -4.00 -7.71 1.48
CA VAL A 83 -4.92 -8.78 1.96
C VAL A 83 -4.53 -9.22 3.38
N THR A 84 -3.24 -9.16 3.72
CA THR A 84 -2.72 -9.45 5.05
C THR A 84 -2.19 -8.18 5.71
N ARG A 85 -1.99 -8.21 7.03
CA ARG A 85 -1.44 -7.08 7.80
C ARG A 85 0.04 -6.77 7.50
N GLY A 86 0.66 -7.45 6.55
CA GLY A 86 2.02 -7.18 6.08
C GLY A 86 3.13 -7.70 6.99
N ASN A 87 3.05 -7.46 8.28
CA ASN A 87 4.04 -7.90 9.26
C ASN A 87 3.62 -9.19 9.93
N ARG A 88 4.58 -10.06 10.18
CA ARG A 88 4.35 -11.23 11.04
C ARG A 88 4.16 -10.74 12.48
N SER A 89 3.19 -11.32 13.17
CA SER A 89 2.93 -11.03 14.58
C SER A 89 2.92 -12.32 15.38
N ALA A 90 3.48 -12.27 16.57
CA ALA A 90 3.34 -13.35 17.54
C ALA A 90 1.86 -13.46 17.96
N ILE A 91 1.34 -14.67 17.98
CA ILE A 91 -0.07 -14.98 18.34
C ILE A 91 -0.18 -15.89 19.55
N ALA A 92 0.85 -16.65 19.86
CA ALA A 92 0.90 -17.54 21.01
C ALA A 92 2.34 -17.91 21.35
N PHE A 93 2.56 -18.25 22.61
CA PHE A 93 3.75 -18.95 23.09
C PHE A 93 3.40 -20.43 23.32
N VAL A 94 4.21 -21.32 22.77
CA VAL A 94 4.02 -22.77 22.91
C VAL A 94 5.29 -23.34 23.51
N THR A 95 5.19 -23.89 24.71
CA THR A 95 6.31 -24.54 25.41
C THR A 95 6.57 -25.93 24.85
N VAL A 96 7.80 -26.37 24.98
CA VAL A 96 8.24 -27.73 24.63
C VAL A 96 8.87 -28.36 25.87
N GLY A 97 8.46 -29.56 26.20
CA GLY A 97 8.89 -30.23 27.42
C GLY A 97 8.29 -29.61 28.68
N ASP A 98 9.03 -29.65 29.77
CA ASP A 98 8.59 -29.18 31.11
C ASP A 98 8.94 -27.71 31.38
N VAL A 99 9.08 -26.89 30.32
CA VAL A 99 9.39 -25.44 30.46
C VAL A 99 8.13 -24.69 30.88
N GLU A 100 8.23 -23.90 31.94
CA GLU A 100 7.14 -23.05 32.41
C GLU A 100 6.81 -21.96 31.38
N PRO A 101 5.51 -21.75 31.05
CA PRO A 101 5.11 -20.76 30.06
C PRO A 101 5.61 -19.33 30.38
N SER A 102 5.61 -18.95 31.64
CA SER A 102 6.10 -17.64 32.11
C SER A 102 7.59 -17.44 31.83
N GLU A 103 8.39 -18.48 31.99
CA GLU A 103 9.82 -18.47 31.70
C GLU A 103 10.09 -18.32 30.20
N LEU A 104 9.38 -19.09 29.36
CA LEU A 104 9.47 -18.95 27.92
C LEU A 104 9.11 -17.53 27.46
N MET A 105 8.00 -16.99 27.98
CA MET A 105 7.54 -15.63 27.64
C MET A 105 8.57 -14.59 28.02
N ARG A 106 9.14 -14.69 29.23
CA ARG A 106 10.17 -13.79 29.73
C ARG A 106 11.43 -13.82 28.87
N PHE A 107 11.96 -14.99 28.55
CA PHE A 107 13.16 -15.11 27.70
C PHE A 107 12.90 -14.64 26.27
N ALA A 108 11.74 -14.96 25.71
CA ALA A 108 11.37 -14.50 24.37
C ALA A 108 11.24 -12.96 24.31
N ALA A 109 10.67 -12.35 25.36
CA ALA A 109 10.57 -10.90 25.46
C ALA A 109 11.96 -10.26 25.65
N LEU A 110 12.82 -10.76 26.56
CA LEU A 110 14.19 -10.29 26.74
C LEU A 110 15.01 -10.32 25.45
N ALA A 111 14.92 -11.43 24.69
CA ALA A 111 15.59 -11.56 23.39
C ALA A 111 15.03 -10.60 22.31
N SER A 112 13.92 -9.92 22.61
CA SER A 112 13.20 -9.08 21.65
C SER A 112 13.14 -7.60 22.03
N VAL A 113 13.53 -7.22 23.26
CA VAL A 113 13.47 -5.82 23.74
C VAL A 113 14.29 -4.88 22.86
N GLU A 114 15.47 -5.30 22.44
CA GLU A 114 16.36 -4.50 21.59
C GLU A 114 16.24 -4.83 20.09
N ASP A 115 15.25 -5.66 19.72
CA ASP A 115 15.01 -6.03 18.33
C ASP A 115 14.13 -4.97 17.66
N PRO A 116 14.66 -4.18 16.70
CA PRO A 116 13.91 -3.10 16.06
C PRO A 116 12.87 -3.60 15.06
N THR A 117 12.72 -4.91 14.87
CA THR A 117 11.78 -5.47 13.91
C THR A 117 10.35 -5.47 14.44
N PRO A 118 9.34 -5.35 13.56
CA PRO A 118 7.94 -5.49 13.96
C PRO A 118 7.63 -6.83 14.63
N GLU A 119 8.34 -7.88 14.24
CA GLU A 119 8.26 -9.21 14.84
C GLU A 119 8.74 -9.19 16.30
N GLY A 120 9.88 -8.55 16.58
CA GLY A 120 10.40 -8.37 17.94
C GLY A 120 9.42 -7.60 18.83
N ALA A 121 8.95 -6.45 18.36
CA ALA A 121 7.96 -5.64 19.07
C ALA A 121 6.65 -6.42 19.34
N SER A 122 6.25 -7.28 18.43
CA SER A 122 5.06 -8.13 18.58
C SER A 122 5.22 -9.19 19.68
N ILE A 123 6.42 -9.76 19.84
CA ILE A 123 6.71 -10.74 20.89
C ILE A 123 6.63 -10.05 22.28
N VAL A 124 7.26 -8.89 22.42
CA VAL A 124 7.24 -8.13 23.69
C VAL A 124 5.80 -7.75 24.07
N ARG A 125 5.02 -7.25 23.09
CA ARG A 125 3.63 -6.89 23.32
C ARG A 125 2.79 -8.09 23.74
N LEU A 126 2.92 -9.24 23.07
CA LEU A 126 2.15 -10.43 23.42
C LEU A 126 2.52 -10.95 24.81
N ALA A 127 3.80 -10.89 25.21
CA ALA A 127 4.22 -11.26 26.56
C ALA A 127 3.57 -10.35 27.63
N ALA A 128 3.57 -9.04 27.41
CA ALA A 128 2.91 -8.06 28.27
C ALA A 128 1.39 -8.28 28.37
N GLU A 129 0.72 -8.55 27.25
CA GLU A 129 -0.73 -8.88 27.21
C GLU A 129 -1.05 -10.16 28.04
N LEU A 130 -0.10 -11.09 28.15
CA LEU A 130 -0.22 -12.29 28.94
C LEU A 130 0.30 -12.16 30.38
N GLY A 131 0.65 -10.94 30.81
CA GLY A 131 1.04 -10.62 32.19
C GLY A 131 2.54 -10.75 32.46
N VAL A 132 3.38 -10.91 31.45
CA VAL A 132 4.85 -10.95 31.59
C VAL A 132 5.42 -9.67 31.00
N GLU A 133 5.68 -8.68 31.84
CA GLU A 133 6.35 -7.46 31.47
C GLU A 133 7.87 -7.60 31.65
N VAL A 134 8.62 -7.20 30.63
CA VAL A 134 10.08 -7.15 30.65
C VAL A 134 10.50 -5.71 30.41
N SER A 135 11.32 -5.18 31.31
CA SER A 135 11.84 -3.84 31.19
C SER A 135 13.15 -3.81 30.41
N VAL A 136 13.43 -2.65 29.78
CA VAL A 136 14.73 -2.40 29.15
C VAL A 136 15.86 -2.50 30.18
N ALA A 137 15.58 -2.17 31.46
CA ALA A 137 16.55 -2.27 32.54
C ALA A 137 16.99 -3.72 32.82
N GLU A 138 16.15 -4.71 32.57
CA GLU A 138 16.53 -6.14 32.70
C GLU A 138 17.49 -6.59 31.59
N ALA A 139 17.47 -5.91 30.45
CA ALA A 139 18.39 -6.12 29.32
C ALA A 139 19.66 -5.23 29.46
N GLU A 140 19.67 -4.31 30.43
CA GLU A 140 20.77 -3.34 30.63
C GLU A 140 22.10 -4.06 30.91
N GLY A 141 23.13 -3.66 30.19
CA GLY A 141 24.43 -4.33 30.23
C GLY A 141 24.53 -5.61 29.41
N GLY A 142 23.43 -6.08 28.82
CA GLY A 142 23.42 -7.17 27.86
C GLY A 142 23.97 -6.73 26.51
N ARG A 143 24.43 -7.72 25.74
CA ARG A 143 24.86 -7.50 24.35
C ARG A 143 23.81 -8.04 23.38
N ALA A 144 23.13 -7.17 22.66
CA ALA A 144 22.20 -7.58 21.62
C ALA A 144 22.93 -8.30 20.48
N VAL A 145 22.35 -9.39 20.02
CA VAL A 145 22.77 -10.14 18.84
C VAL A 145 21.73 -9.90 17.76
N LEU A 146 22.09 -9.03 16.81
CA LEU A 146 21.19 -8.66 15.72
C LEU A 146 21.02 -9.83 14.74
N PHE A 147 19.83 -9.90 14.12
CA PHE A 147 19.56 -10.89 13.09
C PHE A 147 20.45 -10.68 11.88
N SER A 148 21.03 -11.77 11.37
CA SER A 148 21.67 -11.79 10.06
C SER A 148 21.08 -12.92 9.19
N ALA A 149 21.09 -12.71 7.87
CA ALA A 149 20.62 -13.72 6.92
C ALA A 149 21.50 -14.98 6.92
N GLU A 150 22.74 -14.84 7.35
CA GLU A 150 23.73 -15.93 7.45
C GLU A 150 23.48 -16.78 8.70
N SER A 151 23.41 -16.16 9.89
CA SER A 151 23.19 -16.86 11.15
C SER A 151 21.73 -17.30 11.33
N ARG A 152 20.78 -16.54 10.80
CA ARG A 152 19.33 -16.72 10.92
C ARG A 152 18.84 -16.80 12.37
N ILE A 153 19.60 -16.23 13.31
CA ILE A 153 19.27 -16.11 14.73
C ILE A 153 19.53 -14.66 15.19
N SER A 154 18.81 -14.26 16.22
CA SER A 154 19.02 -13.04 16.99
C SER A 154 18.83 -13.32 18.47
N GLY A 155 19.10 -12.37 19.33
CA GLY A 155 18.89 -12.55 20.76
C GLY A 155 19.72 -11.59 21.60
N ILE A 156 20.03 -11.99 22.83
CA ILE A 156 20.80 -11.20 23.79
C ILE A 156 21.75 -12.09 24.60
N ASP A 157 22.92 -11.57 24.90
CA ASP A 157 23.84 -12.12 25.89
C ASP A 157 23.74 -11.26 27.14
N LEU A 158 23.26 -11.82 28.25
CA LEU A 158 23.09 -11.10 29.51
C LEU A 158 24.42 -11.04 30.28
N PRO A 159 24.57 -10.06 31.20
CA PRO A 159 25.80 -9.90 31.98
C PRO A 159 26.14 -11.07 32.92
N ASP A 160 25.11 -11.85 33.31
CA ASP A 160 25.24 -13.07 34.11
C ASP A 160 25.78 -14.28 33.35
N GLY A 161 26.05 -14.11 32.03
CA GLY A 161 26.51 -15.17 31.14
C GLY A 161 25.37 -15.94 30.44
N THR A 162 24.11 -15.64 30.74
CA THR A 162 22.96 -16.26 30.07
C THR A 162 22.89 -15.80 28.63
N LYS A 163 22.76 -16.75 27.71
CA LYS A 163 22.65 -16.46 26.26
C LYS A 163 21.28 -16.90 25.75
N ILE A 164 20.50 -15.95 25.30
CA ILE A 164 19.16 -16.20 24.77
C ILE A 164 19.18 -16.02 23.26
N ARG A 165 18.63 -16.98 22.52
CA ARG A 165 18.58 -16.95 21.04
C ARG A 165 17.17 -17.27 20.55
N LYS A 166 16.79 -16.55 19.51
CA LYS A 166 15.56 -16.78 18.75
C LYS A 166 15.86 -16.78 17.25
N GLY A 167 15.11 -17.52 16.46
CA GLY A 167 15.30 -17.55 15.00
C GLY A 167 14.81 -18.84 14.36
N ALA A 168 15.41 -19.21 13.23
CA ALA A 168 15.07 -20.44 12.54
C ALA A 168 15.43 -21.67 13.37
N VAL A 169 14.51 -22.64 13.50
CA VAL A 169 14.68 -23.85 14.31
C VAL A 169 16.00 -24.56 13.99
N SER A 170 16.30 -24.76 12.70
CA SER A 170 17.56 -25.39 12.28
C SER A 170 18.81 -24.64 12.73
N ALA A 171 18.77 -23.32 12.73
CA ALA A 171 19.89 -22.48 13.17
C ALA A 171 20.04 -22.51 14.70
N ALA A 172 18.93 -22.47 15.43
CA ALA A 172 18.91 -22.59 16.88
C ALA A 172 19.49 -23.94 17.36
N ILE A 173 19.09 -25.04 16.72
CA ILE A 173 19.64 -26.37 17.01
C ILE A 173 21.14 -26.46 16.71
N THR A 174 21.59 -25.84 15.62
CA THR A 174 23.03 -25.80 15.30
C THR A 174 23.83 -24.99 16.32
N TRP A 175 23.25 -23.91 16.85
CA TRP A 175 23.88 -23.07 17.85
C TRP A 175 24.00 -23.77 19.23
N LEU A 176 23.08 -24.68 19.55
CA LEU A 176 23.09 -25.46 20.80
C LEU A 176 24.11 -26.61 20.83
N LYS A 177 24.65 -27.01 19.68
CA LYS A 177 25.69 -28.06 19.55
C LYS A 177 27.08 -27.50 19.76
#